data_46bbb557391effa6c777dcb92241f11a
#
_entry.id   46bbb557391effa6c777dcb92241f11a
#
_cell.length_a   1.000
_cell.length_b   1.000
_cell.length_c   1.000
_cell.angle_alpha   90.00
_cell.angle_beta   90.00
_cell.angle_gamma   90.00
#
_symmetry.space_group_name_H-M   'P 1'
#
loop_
_entity.id
_entity.type
_entity.pdbx_description
1 polymer ?
#
loop_
_entity_poly.entity_id
_entity_poly.type
_entity_poly.pdbx_seq_one_letter_code
_entity_poly.pdbx_strand_id
1 'polypeptide(L)'
;MGFGLVSMLMDVVYEGALSVQGPLLASLGATAATVGLISGLGEATSLMGRLVTGPLADRAGRYWLFAIAGYAITALAVPAMGLAGSVAAVGALVVLERMGKAVRTPSRDAMISHASAAVGRGKGFALHELMDQIGATLGPLIVSAIL
;
A
#
# COMPACT_ATOMS: atom_id res chain seq x y z
N MET A 1 -8.17 -16.97 -5.37
CA MET A 1 -9.17 -16.17 -4.64
C MET A 1 -8.66 -15.58 -3.31
N GLY A 2 -7.95 -16.33 -2.46
CA GLY A 2 -7.46 -15.82 -1.17
C GLY A 2 -6.56 -14.57 -1.26
N PHE A 3 -5.65 -14.52 -2.22
CA PHE A 3 -4.80 -13.33 -2.45
C PHE A 3 -5.59 -12.07 -2.79
N GLY A 4 -6.60 -12.18 -3.67
CA GLY A 4 -7.41 -11.04 -4.05
C GLY A 4 -8.19 -10.48 -2.85
N LEU A 5 -8.71 -11.36 -1.99
CA LEU A 5 -9.45 -10.92 -0.81
C LEU A 5 -8.55 -10.19 0.19
N VAL A 6 -7.35 -10.72 0.47
CA VAL A 6 -6.37 -10.05 1.35
C VAL A 6 -5.95 -8.72 0.77
N SER A 7 -5.66 -8.65 -0.53
CA SER A 7 -5.29 -7.39 -1.19
C SER A 7 -6.42 -6.37 -1.12
N MET A 8 -7.65 -6.77 -1.44
CA MET A 8 -8.83 -5.92 -1.34
C MET A 8 -9.01 -5.33 0.07
N LEU A 9 -8.91 -6.15 1.13
CA LEU A 9 -9.03 -5.68 2.51
C LEU A 9 -7.90 -4.71 2.88
N MET A 10 -6.68 -5.00 2.43
CA MET A 10 -5.55 -4.10 2.65
C MET A 10 -5.67 -2.79 1.87
N ASP A 11 -6.29 -2.81 0.70
CA ASP A 11 -6.55 -1.60 -0.07
C ASP A 11 -7.67 -0.75 0.54
N VAL A 12 -8.67 -1.38 1.18
CA VAL A 12 -9.63 -0.63 2.03
C VAL A 12 -8.90 0.15 3.12
N VAL A 13 -7.98 -0.49 3.83
CA VAL A 13 -7.20 0.15 4.91
C VAL A 13 -6.29 1.24 4.34
N TYR A 14 -5.57 0.93 3.27
CA TYR A 14 -4.60 1.82 2.65
C TYR A 14 -5.25 3.06 2.04
N GLU A 15 -6.25 2.88 1.19
CA GLU A 15 -6.93 4.00 0.50
C GLU A 15 -7.81 4.80 1.46
N GLY A 16 -8.38 4.14 2.48
CA GLY A 16 -9.03 4.82 3.59
C GLY A 16 -8.08 5.74 4.35
N ALA A 17 -6.90 5.26 4.71
CA ALA A 17 -5.87 6.09 5.35
C ALA A 17 -5.38 7.22 4.44
N LEU A 18 -5.19 6.94 3.15
CA LEU A 18 -4.76 7.93 2.17
C LEU A 18 -5.75 9.09 2.04
N SER A 19 -7.06 8.80 2.10
CA SER A 19 -8.11 9.83 2.00
C SER A 19 -8.08 10.84 3.14
N VAL A 20 -7.61 10.46 4.34
CA VAL A 20 -7.51 11.33 5.52
C VAL A 20 -6.08 11.83 5.79
N GLN A 21 -5.08 11.34 5.06
CA GLN A 21 -3.68 11.72 5.25
C GLN A 21 -3.46 13.24 5.08
N GLY A 22 -4.05 13.84 4.04
CA GLY A 22 -3.95 15.28 3.79
C GLY A 22 -4.57 16.11 4.93
N PRO A 23 -5.84 15.87 5.28
CA PRO A 23 -6.49 16.49 6.45
C PRO A 23 -5.72 16.30 7.76
N LEU A 24 -5.19 15.10 8.03
CA LEU A 24 -4.38 14.83 9.22
C LEU A 24 -3.11 15.68 9.25
N LEU A 25 -2.36 15.73 8.15
CA LEU A 25 -1.15 16.57 8.07
C LEU A 25 -1.50 18.06 8.21
N ALA A 26 -2.59 18.51 7.62
CA ALA A 26 -3.05 19.89 7.73
C ALA A 26 -3.44 20.24 9.18
N SER A 27 -4.10 19.35 9.91
CA SER A 27 -4.46 19.55 11.32
C SER A 27 -3.23 19.66 12.23
N LEU A 28 -2.11 19.04 11.85
CA LEU A 28 -0.81 19.16 12.52
C LEU A 28 0.00 20.38 12.09
N GLY A 29 -0.56 21.24 11.23
CA GLY A 29 0.06 22.50 10.79
C GLY A 29 0.90 22.36 9.50
N ALA A 30 0.76 21.25 8.74
CA ALA A 30 1.45 21.12 7.45
C ALA A 30 0.82 22.07 6.41
N THR A 31 1.68 22.73 5.60
CA THR A 31 1.23 23.47 4.42
C THR A 31 0.89 22.50 3.27
N ALA A 32 0.13 22.97 2.28
CA ALA A 32 -0.14 22.19 1.08
C ALA A 32 1.14 21.74 0.36
N ALA A 33 2.18 22.59 0.36
CA ALA A 33 3.50 22.23 -0.19
C ALA A 33 4.16 21.07 0.58
N THR A 34 4.07 21.09 1.92
CA THR A 34 4.60 20.00 2.77
C THR A 34 3.84 18.71 2.54
N VAL A 35 2.50 18.75 2.44
CA VAL A 35 1.68 17.58 2.12
C VAL A 35 2.07 16.99 0.76
N GLY A 36 2.18 17.85 -0.26
CA GLY A 36 2.61 17.45 -1.60
C GLY A 36 4.01 16.82 -1.62
N LEU A 37 4.95 17.38 -0.86
CA LEU A 37 6.32 16.87 -0.74
C LEU A 37 6.33 15.48 -0.08
N ILE A 38 5.63 15.30 1.03
CA ILE A 38 5.53 14.01 1.74
C ILE A 38 4.90 12.95 0.84
N SER A 39 3.80 13.27 0.17
CA SER A 39 3.12 12.36 -0.76
C SER A 39 4.01 12.01 -1.95
N GLY A 40 4.68 12.99 -2.54
CA GLY A 40 5.60 12.79 -3.66
C GLY A 40 6.82 11.95 -3.29
N LEU A 41 7.44 12.20 -2.12
CA LEU A 41 8.54 11.39 -1.61
C LEU A 41 8.10 9.95 -1.33
N GLY A 42 6.91 9.79 -0.75
CA GLY A 42 6.33 8.47 -0.54
C GLY A 42 6.16 7.71 -1.85
N GLU A 43 5.56 8.33 -2.86
CA GLU A 43 5.33 7.67 -4.16
C GLU A 43 6.66 7.37 -4.87
N ALA A 44 7.61 8.28 -4.86
CA ALA A 44 8.96 8.05 -5.39
C ALA A 44 9.62 6.86 -4.68
N THR A 45 9.51 6.76 -3.35
CA THR A 45 10.02 5.63 -2.57
C THR A 45 9.37 4.32 -2.98
N SER A 46 8.04 4.31 -3.20
CA SER A 46 7.33 3.12 -3.67
C SER A 46 7.81 2.67 -5.06
N LEU A 47 7.93 3.59 -6.00
CA LEU A 47 8.34 3.28 -7.37
C LEU A 47 9.80 2.82 -7.44
N MET A 48 10.72 3.58 -6.83
CA MET A 48 12.15 3.24 -6.81
C MET A 48 12.43 1.96 -6.01
N GLY A 49 11.71 1.78 -4.90
CA GLY A 49 11.83 0.58 -4.08
C GLY A 49 11.51 -0.70 -4.84
N ARG A 50 10.53 -0.69 -5.75
CA ARG A 50 10.17 -1.86 -6.57
C ARG A 50 11.32 -2.30 -7.49
N LEU A 51 12.14 -1.36 -7.97
CA LEU A 51 13.32 -1.68 -8.82
C LEU A 51 14.36 -2.51 -8.05
N VAL A 52 14.40 -2.38 -6.73
CA VAL A 52 15.31 -3.11 -5.86
C VAL A 52 14.66 -4.39 -5.32
N THR A 53 13.43 -4.26 -4.82
CA THR A 53 12.75 -5.36 -4.13
C THR A 53 12.29 -6.47 -5.07
N GLY A 54 11.95 -6.15 -6.34
CA GLY A 54 11.62 -7.15 -7.37
C GLY A 54 12.78 -8.13 -7.58
N PRO A 55 13.94 -7.67 -8.08
CA PRO A 55 15.09 -8.54 -8.29
C PRO A 55 15.58 -9.25 -7.01
N LEU A 56 15.42 -8.61 -5.85
CA LEU A 56 15.79 -9.21 -4.57
C LEU A 56 14.87 -10.39 -4.21
N ALA A 57 13.56 -10.22 -4.39
CA ALA A 57 12.57 -11.28 -4.16
C ALA A 57 12.76 -12.45 -5.13
N ASP A 58 13.06 -12.15 -6.41
CA ASP A 58 13.34 -13.17 -7.44
C ASP A 58 14.58 -13.98 -7.09
N ARG A 59 15.67 -13.32 -6.67
CA ARG A 59 16.91 -14.00 -6.27
C ARG A 59 16.73 -14.83 -4.99
N ALA A 60 15.95 -14.34 -4.05
CA ALA A 60 15.69 -15.03 -2.79
C ALA A 60 14.70 -16.21 -2.96
N GLY A 61 13.85 -16.20 -3.99
CA GLY A 61 12.79 -17.19 -4.20
C GLY A 61 11.75 -17.27 -3.09
N ARG A 62 11.68 -16.23 -2.25
CA ARG A 62 10.85 -16.19 -1.03
C ARG A 62 9.73 -15.16 -1.13
N TYR A 63 8.94 -15.22 -2.19
CA TYR A 63 7.87 -14.23 -2.45
C TYR A 63 6.90 -14.05 -1.27
N TRP A 64 6.54 -15.13 -0.58
CA TRP A 64 5.68 -15.06 0.61
C TRP A 64 6.27 -14.19 1.72
N LEU A 65 7.56 -14.32 1.99
CA LEU A 65 8.22 -13.54 3.03
C LEU A 65 8.16 -12.04 2.72
N PHE A 66 8.47 -11.67 1.49
CA PHE A 66 8.41 -10.27 1.04
C PHE A 66 6.98 -9.73 1.06
N ALA A 67 6.00 -10.51 0.61
CA ALA A 67 4.60 -10.11 0.65
C ALA A 67 4.12 -9.90 2.09
N ILE A 68 4.36 -10.84 3.00
CA ILE A 68 3.97 -10.74 4.41
C ILE A 68 4.68 -9.55 5.09
N ALA A 69 6.00 -9.38 4.87
CA ALA A 69 6.75 -8.26 5.43
C ALA A 69 6.18 -6.91 4.95
N GLY A 70 5.89 -6.76 3.66
CA GLY A 70 5.30 -5.54 3.12
C GLY A 70 3.91 -5.25 3.68
N TYR A 71 3.05 -6.27 3.80
CA TYR A 71 1.73 -6.11 4.43
C TYR A 71 1.84 -5.77 5.92
N ALA A 72 2.76 -6.38 6.66
CA ALA A 72 2.99 -6.09 8.06
C ALA A 72 3.44 -4.64 8.28
N ILE A 73 4.35 -4.14 7.42
CA ILE A 73 4.78 -2.74 7.46
C ILE A 73 3.58 -1.81 7.28
N THR A 74 2.73 -2.03 6.28
CA THR A 74 1.53 -1.22 6.04
C THR A 74 0.55 -1.32 7.22
N ALA A 75 0.28 -2.53 7.73
CA ALA A 75 -0.65 -2.76 8.83
C ALA A 75 -0.22 -2.10 10.14
N LEU A 76 1.09 -1.90 10.34
CA LEU A 76 1.63 -1.20 11.51
C LEU A 76 1.74 0.32 11.27
N ALA A 77 2.19 0.74 10.10
CA ALA A 77 2.40 2.15 9.79
C ALA A 77 1.08 2.95 9.77
N VAL A 78 0.02 2.38 9.19
CA VAL A 78 -1.27 3.09 9.06
C VAL A 78 -1.87 3.45 10.41
N PRO A 79 -2.08 2.54 11.37
CA PRO A 79 -2.58 2.92 12.70
C PRO A 79 -1.63 3.87 13.44
N ALA A 80 -0.31 3.69 13.28
CA ALA A 80 0.68 4.54 13.91
C ALA A 80 0.59 6.00 13.43
N MET A 81 0.16 6.26 12.18
CA MET A 81 -0.07 7.63 11.69
C MET A 81 -1.14 8.35 12.52
N GLY A 82 -2.21 7.66 12.94
CA GLY A 82 -3.27 8.23 13.78
C GLY A 82 -2.81 8.57 15.20
N LEU A 83 -1.72 7.97 15.66
CA LEU A 83 -1.13 8.24 16.98
C LEU A 83 0.02 9.27 16.92
N ALA A 84 0.45 9.64 15.74
CA ALA A 84 1.58 10.54 15.56
C ALA A 84 1.18 12.00 15.80
N GLY A 85 1.88 12.68 16.70
CA GLY A 85 1.59 14.06 17.11
C GLY A 85 2.38 15.13 16.34
N SER A 86 3.06 14.80 15.23
CA SER A 86 3.83 15.77 14.46
C SER A 86 3.86 15.47 12.97
N VAL A 87 3.98 16.51 12.16
CA VAL A 87 4.09 16.42 10.69
C VAL A 87 5.26 15.52 10.28
N ALA A 88 6.41 15.64 10.96
CA ALA A 88 7.58 14.83 10.66
C ALA A 88 7.35 13.33 10.95
N ALA A 89 6.68 12.99 12.05
CA ALA A 89 6.36 11.61 12.40
C ALA A 89 5.38 11.01 11.40
N VAL A 90 4.30 11.72 11.05
CA VAL A 90 3.34 11.27 10.02
C VAL A 90 4.05 11.10 8.69
N GLY A 91 4.88 12.07 8.28
CA GLY A 91 5.64 12.00 7.03
C GLY A 91 6.57 10.77 6.96
N ALA A 92 7.29 10.48 8.05
CA ALA A 92 8.14 9.29 8.13
C ALA A 92 7.32 7.99 8.02
N LEU A 93 6.14 7.93 8.66
CA LEU A 93 5.24 6.78 8.59
C LEU A 93 4.62 6.61 7.20
N VAL A 94 4.32 7.71 6.50
CA VAL A 94 3.89 7.67 5.10
C VAL A 94 4.96 7.04 4.22
N VAL A 95 6.22 7.48 4.34
CA VAL A 95 7.33 6.90 3.58
C VAL A 95 7.53 5.42 3.94
N LEU A 96 7.44 5.07 5.21
CA LEU A 96 7.54 3.67 5.67
C LEU A 96 6.42 2.79 5.08
N GLU A 97 5.19 3.27 5.05
CA GLU A 97 4.06 2.59 4.43
C GLU A 97 4.32 2.36 2.93
N ARG A 98 4.81 3.39 2.22
CA ARG A 98 5.19 3.27 0.80
C ARG A 98 6.31 2.27 0.55
N MET A 99 7.25 2.15 1.48
CA MET A 99 8.27 1.08 1.44
C MET A 99 7.60 -0.29 1.58
N GLY A 100 6.64 -0.45 2.48
CA GLY A 100 5.83 -1.68 2.59
C GLY A 100 5.16 -2.05 1.26
N LYS A 101 4.56 -1.08 0.58
CA LYS A 101 3.98 -1.25 -0.77
C LYS A 101 5.03 -1.67 -1.80
N ALA A 102 6.22 -1.05 -1.77
CA ALA A 102 7.33 -1.40 -2.65
C ALA A 102 7.81 -2.86 -2.47
N VAL A 103 7.84 -3.33 -1.23
CA VAL A 103 8.28 -4.69 -0.88
C VAL A 103 7.25 -5.74 -1.31
N ARG A 104 5.95 -5.49 -1.04
CA ARG A 104 4.89 -6.49 -1.29
C ARG A 104 4.52 -6.63 -2.77
N THR A 105 4.50 -5.52 -3.54
CA THR A 105 3.90 -5.49 -4.88
C THR A 105 4.57 -6.46 -5.84
N PRO A 106 5.91 -6.45 -6.06
CA PRO A 106 6.54 -7.37 -7.01
C PRO A 106 6.32 -8.83 -6.63
N SER A 107 6.41 -9.15 -5.34
CA SER A 107 6.24 -10.51 -4.84
C SER A 107 4.81 -11.00 -5.00
N ARG A 108 3.82 -10.15 -4.71
CA ARG A 108 2.40 -10.43 -4.91
C ARG A 108 2.12 -10.72 -6.39
N ASP A 109 2.61 -9.87 -7.29
CA ASP A 109 2.37 -9.97 -8.72
C ASP A 109 3.00 -11.24 -9.31
N ALA A 110 4.19 -11.62 -8.85
CA ALA A 110 4.82 -12.89 -9.22
C ALA A 110 3.96 -14.09 -8.78
N MET A 111 3.45 -14.08 -7.56
CA MET A 111 2.58 -15.16 -7.04
C MET A 111 1.25 -15.24 -7.80
N ILE A 112 0.62 -14.11 -8.15
CA ILE A 112 -0.60 -14.06 -8.96
C ILE A 112 -0.33 -14.63 -10.35
N SER A 113 0.79 -14.23 -10.98
CA SER A 113 1.19 -14.75 -12.29
C SER A 113 1.34 -16.26 -12.29
N HIS A 114 1.95 -16.84 -11.25
CA HIS A 114 2.09 -18.30 -11.12
C HIS A 114 0.74 -18.98 -10.86
N ALA A 115 -0.06 -18.44 -9.93
CA ALA A 115 -1.35 -19.03 -9.56
C ALA A 115 -2.39 -18.99 -10.68
N SER A 116 -2.30 -18.03 -11.59
CA SER A 116 -3.23 -17.83 -12.70
C SER A 116 -2.79 -18.49 -14.01
N ALA A 117 -1.65 -19.18 -14.04
CA ALA A 117 -1.10 -19.77 -15.26
C ALA A 117 -2.09 -20.71 -15.97
N ALA A 118 -2.88 -21.51 -15.23
CA ALA A 118 -3.84 -22.47 -15.78
C ALA A 118 -5.10 -21.81 -16.36
N VAL A 119 -5.54 -20.68 -15.81
CA VAL A 119 -6.77 -19.97 -16.22
C VAL A 119 -6.52 -18.78 -17.14
N GLY A 120 -5.25 -18.48 -17.38
CA GLY A 120 -4.76 -17.33 -18.14
C GLY A 120 -4.36 -16.17 -17.24
N ARG A 121 -3.09 -15.74 -17.36
CA ARG A 121 -2.51 -14.67 -16.53
C ARG A 121 -3.33 -13.38 -16.61
N GLY A 122 -3.77 -12.99 -17.82
CA GLY A 122 -4.58 -11.78 -18.00
C GLY A 122 -5.89 -11.80 -17.19
N LYS A 123 -6.60 -12.94 -17.16
CA LYS A 123 -7.82 -13.10 -16.35
C LYS A 123 -7.52 -13.06 -14.85
N GLY A 124 -6.40 -13.66 -14.43
CA GLY A 124 -5.97 -13.63 -13.03
C GLY A 124 -5.67 -12.21 -12.54
N PHE A 125 -4.93 -11.44 -13.31
CA PHE A 125 -4.65 -10.03 -13.00
C PHE A 125 -5.90 -9.15 -13.09
N ALA A 126 -6.78 -9.34 -14.09
CA ALA A 126 -8.01 -8.56 -14.19
C ALA A 126 -8.94 -8.78 -12.99
N LEU A 127 -9.08 -10.02 -12.52
CA LEU A 127 -9.88 -10.32 -11.32
C LEU A 127 -9.24 -9.69 -10.06
N HIS A 128 -7.92 -9.76 -9.95
CA HIS A 128 -7.20 -9.17 -8.82
C HIS A 128 -7.36 -7.64 -8.81
N GLU A 129 -7.15 -7.00 -9.95
CA GLU A 129 -7.31 -5.54 -10.10
C GLU A 129 -8.74 -5.11 -9.79
N LEU A 130 -9.75 -5.87 -10.24
CA LEU A 130 -11.14 -5.59 -9.88
C LEU A 130 -11.35 -5.60 -8.36
N MET A 131 -10.78 -6.57 -7.65
CA MET A 131 -10.87 -6.63 -6.19
C MET A 131 -10.13 -5.47 -5.52
N ASP A 132 -8.96 -5.10 -6.01
CA ASP A 132 -8.20 -3.96 -5.53
C ASP A 132 -8.98 -2.65 -5.74
N GLN A 133 -9.62 -2.44 -6.89
CA GLN A 133 -10.45 -1.27 -7.16
C GLN A 133 -11.71 -1.20 -6.28
N ILE A 134 -12.32 -2.35 -5.96
CA ILE A 134 -13.42 -2.41 -4.98
C ILE A 134 -12.91 -1.94 -3.62
N GLY A 135 -11.74 -2.44 -3.17
CA GLY A 135 -11.11 -2.04 -1.91
C GLY A 135 -10.77 -0.55 -1.89
N ALA A 136 -10.18 -0.05 -2.96
CA ALA A 136 -9.81 1.35 -3.12
C ALA A 136 -11.01 2.31 -3.09
N THR A 137 -12.16 1.87 -3.59
CA THR A 137 -13.41 2.65 -3.54
C THR A 137 -14.06 2.59 -2.16
N LEU A 138 -14.10 1.41 -1.55
CA LEU A 138 -14.75 1.22 -0.24
C LEU A 138 -13.99 1.91 0.88
N GLY A 139 -12.66 1.97 0.84
CA GLY A 139 -11.84 2.59 1.88
C GLY A 139 -12.25 4.03 2.19
N PRO A 140 -12.16 4.96 1.24
CA PRO A 140 -12.58 6.36 1.45
C PRO A 140 -14.07 6.51 1.81
N LEU A 141 -14.96 5.67 1.24
CA LEU A 141 -16.39 5.71 1.55
C LEU A 141 -16.68 5.32 3.00
N ILE A 142 -16.02 4.27 3.52
CA ILE A 142 -16.14 3.86 4.91
C ILE A 142 -15.64 4.96 5.85
N VAL A 143 -14.48 5.54 5.54
CA VAL A 143 -13.90 6.62 6.34
C VAL A 143 -14.82 7.84 6.33
N SER A 144 -15.36 8.24 5.18
CA SER A 144 -16.27 9.39 5.08
C SER A 144 -17.62 9.17 5.77
N ALA A 145 -18.03 7.92 5.99
CA ALA A 145 -19.27 7.59 6.71
C ALA A 145 -19.07 7.56 8.24
N ILE A 146 -17.83 7.48 8.71
CA ILE A 146 -17.48 7.43 10.14
C ILE A 146 -17.11 8.83 10.67
N LEU A 147 -16.53 9.69 9.82
CA LEU A 147 -16.16 11.08 10.17
C LEU A 147 -17.33 12.05 10.01
#